data_27a8c66271328ed2cdb4667c18867f37
#
_entry.id   27a8c66271328ed2cdb4667c18867f37
#
_cell.length_a   1.000
_cell.length_b   1.000
_cell.length_c   1.000
_cell.angle_alpha   90.00
_cell.angle_beta   90.00
_cell.angle_gamma   90.00
#
_symmetry.space_group_name_H-M   'P 1'
#
loop_
_entity.id
_entity.type
_entity.pdbx_description
1 polymer ?
#
loop_
_entity_poly.entity_id
_entity_poly.type
_entity_poly.pdbx_seq_one_letter_code
_entity_poly.pdbx_strand_id
1 'polypeptide(L)'
;HGIGRRQRQMCIRDRNEVASIDLAMGFPPADIPELGPVIVAYDQSQKVANDSVEKVFKKLLEAEPTYNDRLVSAEDAVADAVKSINGPVVIADVQDNPGAGGTGDTTGLISALIKAKASDAILSMLYDPDTAEAAHKAGVGSEIDVFLGGKYTTYSKPIKCKVLIEAISDGRFLFTGPMFGGSHADLGPVALLKIFDTSIRVVVGSKRAQNADQEMFR
;
A
#
# COMPACT_ATOMS: atom_id res chain seq x y z
N HIS A 1 8.41 -8.33 12.04
CA HIS A 1 7.81 -9.67 12.29
C HIS A 1 8.07 -10.68 11.15
N GLY A 2 8.25 -10.25 9.87
CA GLY A 2 8.57 -11.15 8.76
C GLY A 2 9.93 -11.85 8.86
N ILE A 3 10.90 -11.25 9.52
CA ILE A 3 12.26 -11.80 9.69
C ILE A 3 12.26 -13.07 10.55
N GLY A 4 11.47 -13.13 11.62
CA GLY A 4 11.41 -14.29 12.49
C GLY A 4 10.84 -15.56 11.85
N ARG A 5 9.97 -15.43 10.85
CA ARG A 5 9.37 -16.55 10.11
C ARG A 5 10.37 -17.16 9.13
N ARG A 6 11.02 -16.31 8.32
CA ARG A 6 12.10 -16.75 7.39
C ARG A 6 13.27 -17.39 8.13
N GLN A 7 13.66 -16.85 9.28
CA GLN A 7 14.72 -17.42 10.10
C GLN A 7 14.37 -18.83 10.63
N ARG A 8 13.13 -19.07 11.05
CA ARG A 8 12.69 -20.41 11.52
C ARG A 8 12.67 -21.45 10.41
N GLN A 9 12.25 -21.04 9.21
CA GLN A 9 12.28 -21.90 8.02
C GLN A 9 13.72 -22.24 7.63
N MET A 10 14.63 -21.25 7.60
CA MET A 10 16.06 -21.47 7.38
C MET A 10 16.67 -22.41 8.42
N CYS A 11 16.35 -22.25 9.71
CA CYS A 11 16.89 -23.12 10.77
C CYS A 11 16.47 -24.59 10.63
N ILE A 12 15.32 -24.91 10.07
CA ILE A 12 14.90 -26.29 9.79
C ILE A 12 15.70 -26.85 8.62
N ARG A 13 15.83 -26.08 7.55
CA ARG A 13 16.62 -26.46 6.35
C ARG A 13 18.10 -26.62 6.67
N ASP A 14 18.68 -25.66 7.39
CA ASP A 14 20.13 -25.63 7.67
C ASP A 14 20.60 -26.76 8.61
N ARG A 15 19.66 -27.40 9.33
CA ARG A 15 19.94 -28.60 10.16
C ARG A 15 19.90 -29.91 9.36
N ASN A 16 19.76 -29.87 8.04
CA ASN A 16 19.60 -31.04 7.17
C ASN A 16 18.44 -31.96 7.61
N GLU A 17 17.40 -31.41 8.24
CA GLU A 17 16.23 -32.18 8.68
C GLU A 17 15.28 -32.48 7.51
N VAL A 18 15.31 -31.67 6.44
CA VAL A 18 14.49 -31.83 5.24
C VAL A 18 15.21 -31.19 4.03
N ALA A 19 15.06 -31.75 2.84
CA ALA A 19 15.70 -31.25 1.61
C ALA A 19 15.21 -29.85 1.22
N SER A 20 13.92 -29.61 1.27
CA SER A 20 13.33 -28.27 1.07
C SER A 20 12.01 -28.13 1.84
N ILE A 21 11.76 -26.93 2.38
CA ILE A 21 10.49 -26.57 2.97
C ILE A 21 10.17 -25.11 2.69
N ASP A 22 8.98 -24.83 2.22
CA ASP A 22 8.48 -23.51 1.86
C ASP A 22 7.17 -23.20 2.53
N LEU A 23 6.97 -21.91 2.86
CA LEU A 23 5.74 -21.37 3.41
C LEU A 23 5.21 -20.30 2.45
N ALA A 24 4.18 -20.63 1.70
CA ALA A 24 3.38 -19.66 0.96
C ALA A 24 2.36 -19.04 1.90
N MET A 25 2.40 -17.72 2.06
CA MET A 25 1.54 -17.01 3.03
C MET A 25 0.08 -16.91 2.59
N GLY A 26 -0.22 -17.21 1.31
CA GLY A 26 -1.52 -16.96 0.75
C GLY A 26 -1.83 -15.47 0.59
N PHE A 27 -3.07 -15.16 0.29
CA PHE A 27 -3.56 -13.79 0.14
C PHE A 27 -4.91 -13.62 0.86
N PRO A 28 -4.91 -13.53 2.21
CA PRO A 28 -6.14 -13.42 3.00
C PRO A 28 -7.11 -12.32 2.57
N PRO A 29 -6.65 -11.15 2.05
CA PRO A 29 -7.56 -10.11 1.57
C PRO A 29 -8.46 -10.51 0.38
N ALA A 30 -8.11 -11.58 -0.34
CA ALA A 30 -8.96 -12.09 -1.42
C ALA A 30 -10.23 -12.78 -0.91
N ASP A 31 -10.26 -13.16 0.38
CA ASP A 31 -11.41 -13.80 1.06
C ASP A 31 -12.00 -14.99 0.31
N ILE A 32 -11.12 -15.87 -0.21
CA ILE A 32 -11.50 -17.15 -0.79
C ILE A 32 -10.81 -18.30 -0.04
N PRO A 33 -11.50 -19.44 0.17
CA PRO A 33 -11.00 -20.53 1.02
C PRO A 33 -9.64 -21.09 0.59
N GLU A 34 -9.34 -21.09 -0.70
CA GLU A 34 -8.13 -21.70 -1.27
C GLU A 34 -6.89 -20.82 -1.14
N LEU A 35 -7.04 -19.55 -0.75
CA LEU A 35 -5.91 -18.59 -0.64
C LEU A 35 -5.34 -18.44 0.77
N GLY A 36 -5.56 -19.44 1.63
CA GLY A 36 -4.91 -19.52 2.94
C GLY A 36 -3.42 -19.85 2.86
N PRO A 37 -2.69 -19.78 3.99
CA PRO A 37 -1.30 -20.20 4.06
C PRO A 37 -1.13 -21.67 3.75
N VAL A 38 -0.08 -22.01 2.97
CA VAL A 38 0.26 -23.39 2.60
C VAL A 38 1.72 -23.66 2.96
N ILE A 39 1.98 -24.84 3.56
CA ILE A 39 3.32 -25.33 3.82
C ILE A 39 3.59 -26.50 2.86
N VAL A 40 4.70 -26.42 2.15
CA VAL A 40 5.13 -27.46 1.22
C VAL A 40 6.53 -27.93 1.60
N ALA A 41 6.75 -29.24 1.70
CA ALA A 41 8.05 -29.83 1.93
C ALA A 41 8.37 -30.90 0.91
N TYR A 42 9.65 -31.00 0.56
CA TYR A 42 10.20 -32.00 -0.36
C TYR A 42 11.34 -32.73 0.33
N ASP A 43 11.30 -34.06 0.30
CA ASP A 43 12.39 -34.93 0.78
C ASP A 43 12.32 -36.27 0.06
N GLN A 44 13.39 -37.05 0.06
CA GLN A 44 13.40 -38.43 -0.44
C GLN A 44 12.54 -39.35 0.43
N SER A 45 12.37 -39.02 1.71
CA SER A 45 11.52 -39.69 2.67
C SER A 45 10.23 -38.93 2.88
N GLN A 46 9.08 -39.52 2.49
CA GLN A 46 7.75 -38.94 2.75
C GLN A 46 7.53 -38.68 4.25
N LYS A 47 8.08 -39.52 5.12
CA LYS A 47 7.98 -39.33 6.57
C LYS A 47 8.70 -38.06 7.00
N VAL A 48 9.93 -37.83 6.52
CA VAL A 48 10.69 -36.62 6.84
C VAL A 48 9.97 -35.37 6.34
N ALA A 49 9.43 -35.39 5.12
CA ALA A 49 8.66 -34.28 4.58
C ALA A 49 7.43 -33.96 5.46
N ASN A 50 6.63 -34.98 5.80
CA ASN A 50 5.44 -34.82 6.63
C ASN A 50 5.79 -34.30 8.04
N ASP A 51 6.76 -34.90 8.72
CA ASP A 51 7.18 -34.48 10.07
C ASP A 51 7.67 -33.02 10.05
N SER A 52 8.31 -32.59 8.98
CA SER A 52 8.78 -31.21 8.82
C SER A 52 7.64 -30.21 8.61
N VAL A 53 6.62 -30.57 7.80
CA VAL A 53 5.39 -29.78 7.64
C VAL A 53 4.68 -29.62 8.99
N GLU A 54 4.49 -30.71 9.74
CA GLU A 54 3.85 -30.71 11.05
C GLU A 54 4.58 -29.82 12.05
N LYS A 55 5.92 -29.86 12.07
CA LYS A 55 6.72 -28.98 12.94
C LYS A 55 6.52 -27.49 12.63
N VAL A 56 6.49 -27.11 11.34
CA VAL A 56 6.26 -25.73 10.94
C VAL A 56 4.82 -25.31 11.23
N PHE A 57 3.85 -26.16 10.91
CA PHE A 57 2.43 -25.92 11.17
C PHE A 57 2.14 -25.64 12.65
N LYS A 58 2.63 -26.51 13.56
CA LYS A 58 2.50 -26.29 15.01
C LYS A 58 3.08 -24.93 15.45
N LYS A 59 4.26 -24.56 14.93
CA LYS A 59 4.87 -23.26 15.26
C LYS A 59 4.07 -22.07 14.71
N LEU A 60 3.39 -22.22 13.58
CA LEU A 60 2.50 -21.18 13.07
C LEU A 60 1.26 -21.02 13.95
N LEU A 61 0.64 -22.14 14.37
CA LEU A 61 -0.49 -22.08 15.30
C LEU A 61 -0.11 -21.49 16.65
N GLU A 62 1.04 -21.88 17.21
CA GLU A 62 1.54 -21.31 18.47
C GLU A 62 1.78 -19.79 18.36
N ALA A 63 2.13 -19.31 17.17
CA ALA A 63 2.38 -17.90 16.90
C ALA A 63 1.12 -17.11 16.52
N GLU A 64 -0.01 -17.78 16.23
CA GLU A 64 -1.25 -17.16 15.76
C GLU A 64 -1.72 -15.99 16.65
N PRO A 65 -1.73 -16.10 18.00
CA PRO A 65 -2.12 -14.98 18.86
C PRO A 65 -1.23 -13.74 18.72
N THR A 66 -0.02 -13.89 18.18
CA THR A 66 0.94 -12.78 17.99
C THR A 66 0.78 -12.08 16.64
N TYR A 67 -0.11 -12.57 15.76
CA TYR A 67 -0.34 -12.00 14.42
C TYR A 67 -1.33 -10.84 14.42
N ASN A 68 -1.95 -10.55 15.55
CA ASN A 68 -2.82 -9.40 15.74
C ASN A 68 -1.99 -8.10 15.86
N ASP A 69 -1.39 -7.65 14.75
CA ASP A 69 -0.93 -6.28 14.67
C ASP A 69 -2.17 -5.37 14.65
N ARG A 70 -2.32 -4.56 15.68
CA ARG A 70 -3.40 -3.58 15.74
C ARG A 70 -3.14 -2.53 14.67
N LEU A 71 -3.92 -2.60 13.60
CA LEU A 71 -4.00 -1.49 12.66
C LEU A 71 -4.68 -0.32 13.37
N VAL A 72 -4.13 0.87 13.16
CA VAL A 72 -4.69 2.12 13.67
C VAL A 72 -5.72 2.61 12.66
N SER A 73 -6.86 3.13 13.12
CA SER A 73 -7.85 3.74 12.21
C SER A 73 -7.27 4.97 11.50
N ALA A 74 -7.79 5.31 10.34
CA ALA A 74 -7.35 6.51 9.61
C ALA A 74 -7.54 7.77 10.46
N GLU A 75 -8.64 7.85 11.20
CA GLU A 75 -8.95 8.96 12.09
C GLU A 75 -7.95 9.08 13.24
N ASP A 76 -7.62 7.99 13.91
CA ASP A 76 -6.68 7.99 15.03
C ASP A 76 -5.26 8.29 14.54
N ALA A 77 -4.83 7.69 13.43
CA ALA A 77 -3.52 7.95 12.83
C ALA A 77 -3.35 9.43 12.45
N VAL A 78 -4.36 10.03 11.83
CA VAL A 78 -4.35 11.46 11.49
C VAL A 78 -4.40 12.33 12.74
N ALA A 79 -5.23 11.97 13.76
CA ALA A 79 -5.29 12.73 15.00
C ALA A 79 -3.96 12.73 15.76
N ASP A 80 -3.24 11.62 15.75
CA ASP A 80 -1.91 11.53 16.35
C ASP A 80 -0.86 12.32 15.54
N ALA A 81 -0.93 12.25 14.20
CA ALA A 81 -0.04 13.02 13.34
C ALA A 81 -0.20 14.53 13.53
N VAL A 82 -1.46 15.02 13.62
CA VAL A 82 -1.75 16.46 13.82
C VAL A 82 -1.25 16.96 15.18
N LYS A 83 -1.23 16.11 16.21
CA LYS A 83 -0.72 16.45 17.55
C LYS A 83 0.81 16.39 17.65
N SER A 84 1.47 15.73 16.69
CA SER A 84 2.91 15.53 16.75
C SER A 84 3.64 16.87 16.58
N ILE A 85 4.58 17.14 17.49
CA ILE A 85 5.48 18.30 17.43
C ILE A 85 6.72 18.01 16.58
N ASN A 86 6.97 16.74 16.25
CA ASN A 86 8.07 16.29 15.44
C ASN A 86 7.53 15.82 14.08
N GLY A 87 8.16 16.22 13.01
CA GLY A 87 7.75 15.84 11.66
C GLY A 87 8.91 15.58 10.72
N PRO A 88 8.62 15.10 9.54
CA PRO A 88 7.30 14.69 9.04
C PRO A 88 6.79 13.38 9.68
N VAL A 89 5.47 13.24 9.84
CA VAL A 89 4.84 11.98 10.22
C VAL A 89 4.39 11.25 8.96
N VAL A 90 4.81 9.99 8.80
CA VAL A 90 4.46 9.16 7.66
C VAL A 90 3.39 8.15 8.09
N ILE A 91 2.25 8.18 7.40
CA ILE A 91 1.14 7.23 7.59
C ILE A 91 1.10 6.31 6.38
N ALA A 92 1.18 5.00 6.60
CA ALA A 92 1.06 3.99 5.55
C ALA A 92 -0.35 3.41 5.53
N ASP A 93 -1.06 3.56 4.40
CA ASP A 93 -2.30 2.83 4.15
C ASP A 93 -1.98 1.39 3.77
N VAL A 94 -2.23 0.47 4.70
CA VAL A 94 -1.96 -0.96 4.49
C VAL A 94 -3.17 -1.71 3.93
N GLN A 95 -4.36 -1.13 4.01
CA GLN A 95 -5.60 -1.75 3.55
C GLN A 95 -5.77 -1.61 2.04
N ASP A 96 -5.51 -0.44 1.50
CA ASP A 96 -5.65 -0.15 0.07
C ASP A 96 -4.29 -0.06 -0.63
N ASN A 97 -3.48 -1.11 -0.48
CA ASN A 97 -2.16 -1.19 -1.09
C ASN A 97 -2.24 -1.78 -2.51
N PRO A 98 -1.97 -1.00 -3.58
CA PRO A 98 -2.01 -1.50 -4.95
C PRO A 98 -1.05 -2.65 -5.23
N GLY A 99 0.11 -2.69 -4.57
CA GLY A 99 1.08 -3.78 -4.68
C GLY A 99 0.63 -5.08 -4.03
N ALA A 100 -0.36 -5.02 -3.15
CA ALA A 100 -1.03 -6.18 -2.55
C ALA A 100 -2.40 -6.46 -3.20
N GLY A 101 -2.74 -5.82 -4.32
CA GLY A 101 -4.00 -6.03 -5.05
C GLY A 101 -5.12 -5.05 -4.70
N GLY A 102 -4.89 -4.09 -3.80
CA GLY A 102 -5.84 -3.02 -3.51
C GLY A 102 -6.16 -2.15 -4.73
N THR A 103 -7.27 -1.44 -4.67
CA THR A 103 -7.69 -0.56 -5.77
C THR A 103 -6.82 0.69 -5.87
N GLY A 104 -6.26 1.15 -4.75
CA GLY A 104 -5.46 2.38 -4.66
C GLY A 104 -6.30 3.66 -4.75
N ASP A 105 -7.61 3.55 -4.59
CA ASP A 105 -8.53 4.69 -4.79
C ASP A 105 -9.39 5.01 -3.57
N THR A 106 -9.16 4.36 -2.41
CA THR A 106 -9.96 4.62 -1.21
C THR A 106 -9.72 6.03 -0.66
N THR A 107 -10.77 6.61 -0.08
CA THR A 107 -10.81 8.00 0.36
C THR A 107 -10.76 8.16 1.88
N GLY A 108 -10.54 7.09 2.62
CA GLY A 108 -10.56 7.09 4.09
C GLY A 108 -9.57 8.08 4.70
N LEU A 109 -8.31 8.02 4.30
CA LEU A 109 -7.26 8.94 4.78
C LEU A 109 -7.53 10.40 4.36
N ILE A 110 -7.99 10.65 3.13
CA ILE A 110 -8.33 12.01 2.68
C ILE A 110 -9.47 12.58 3.53
N SER A 111 -10.51 11.77 3.79
CA SER A 111 -11.64 12.15 4.62
C SER A 111 -11.21 12.48 6.06
N ALA A 112 -10.32 11.67 6.63
CA ALA A 112 -9.77 11.92 7.96
C ALA A 112 -8.93 13.21 8.02
N LEU A 113 -8.09 13.46 7.02
CA LEU A 113 -7.29 14.70 6.91
C LEU A 113 -8.19 15.94 6.81
N ILE A 114 -9.23 15.92 5.97
CA ILE A 114 -10.18 17.03 5.82
C ILE A 114 -10.93 17.27 7.14
N LYS A 115 -11.44 16.20 7.76
CA LYS A 115 -12.18 16.26 9.02
C LYS A 115 -11.34 16.81 10.17
N ALA A 116 -10.07 16.42 10.24
CA ALA A 116 -9.11 16.89 11.22
C ALA A 116 -8.58 18.30 10.92
N LYS A 117 -8.92 18.89 9.76
CA LYS A 117 -8.34 20.16 9.25
C LYS A 117 -6.81 20.12 9.28
N ALA A 118 -6.23 19.00 8.86
CA ALA A 118 -4.80 18.81 8.85
C ALA A 118 -4.11 19.89 8.01
N SER A 119 -2.98 20.41 8.50
CA SER A 119 -2.15 21.36 7.77
C SER A 119 -0.96 20.63 7.13
N ASP A 120 -0.51 21.16 5.97
CA ASP A 120 0.69 20.69 5.27
C ASP A 120 0.76 19.17 5.05
N ALA A 121 -0.41 18.58 4.73
CA ALA A 121 -0.54 17.17 4.46
C ALA A 121 -0.50 16.89 2.96
N ILE A 122 0.17 15.80 2.59
CA ILE A 122 0.16 15.26 1.23
C ILE A 122 -0.18 13.78 1.26
N LEU A 123 -1.13 13.36 0.41
CA LEU A 123 -1.45 11.95 0.17
C LEU A 123 -0.96 11.56 -1.21
N SER A 124 -0.32 10.44 -1.32
CA SER A 124 0.16 9.84 -2.58
C SER A 124 0.11 8.31 -2.48
N MET A 125 -0.11 7.61 -3.55
CA MET A 125 -0.66 8.00 -4.84
C MET A 125 -2.10 7.50 -4.90
N LEU A 126 -3.02 8.37 -5.18
CA LEU A 126 -4.43 7.97 -5.38
C LEU A 126 -4.63 7.55 -6.84
N TYR A 127 -5.12 6.34 -7.08
CA TYR A 127 -5.50 5.89 -8.42
C TYR A 127 -6.81 6.55 -8.83
N ASP A 128 -6.72 7.55 -9.68
CA ASP A 128 -7.87 8.28 -10.21
C ASP A 128 -7.61 8.82 -11.62
N PRO A 129 -7.68 7.94 -12.64
CA PRO A 129 -7.38 8.32 -14.03
C PRO A 129 -8.26 9.44 -14.57
N ASP A 130 -9.55 9.47 -14.21
CA ASP A 130 -10.49 10.49 -14.69
C ASP A 130 -10.10 11.88 -14.18
N THR A 131 -9.74 11.98 -12.89
CA THR A 131 -9.30 13.23 -12.28
C THR A 131 -7.93 13.66 -12.83
N ALA A 132 -7.00 12.71 -13.04
CA ALA A 132 -5.70 13.01 -13.65
C ALA A 132 -5.87 13.55 -15.09
N GLU A 133 -6.73 12.93 -15.90
CA GLU A 133 -7.03 13.40 -17.26
C GLU A 133 -7.70 14.78 -17.27
N ALA A 134 -8.67 15.01 -16.37
CA ALA A 134 -9.33 16.30 -16.24
C ALA A 134 -8.33 17.41 -15.84
N ALA A 135 -7.39 17.11 -14.95
CA ALA A 135 -6.33 18.03 -14.56
C ALA A 135 -5.42 18.38 -15.72
N HIS A 136 -5.01 17.40 -16.53
CA HIS A 136 -4.20 17.62 -17.73
C HIS A 136 -4.91 18.46 -18.77
N LYS A 137 -6.22 18.27 -18.97
CA LYS A 137 -7.04 19.07 -19.90
C LYS A 137 -7.18 20.51 -19.44
N ALA A 138 -7.33 20.73 -18.13
CA ALA A 138 -7.52 22.07 -17.57
C ALA A 138 -6.22 22.87 -17.46
N GLY A 139 -5.10 22.19 -17.20
CA GLY A 139 -3.77 22.79 -17.07
C GLY A 139 -3.46 23.32 -15.67
N VAL A 140 -2.17 23.51 -15.39
CA VAL A 140 -1.64 24.04 -14.12
C VAL A 140 -2.20 25.44 -13.84
N GLY A 141 -2.54 25.71 -12.58
CA GLY A 141 -3.14 26.95 -12.12
C GLY A 141 -4.67 27.01 -12.26
N SER A 142 -5.30 26.03 -12.91
CA SER A 142 -6.75 25.95 -13.03
C SER A 142 -7.39 25.35 -11.78
N GLU A 143 -8.62 25.81 -11.48
CA GLU A 143 -9.49 25.23 -10.48
C GLU A 143 -10.57 24.39 -11.17
N ILE A 144 -10.79 23.16 -10.70
CA ILE A 144 -11.82 22.27 -11.23
C ILE A 144 -12.61 21.60 -10.10
N ASP A 145 -13.88 21.31 -10.38
CA ASP A 145 -14.71 20.48 -9.52
C ASP A 145 -14.54 19.01 -9.90
N VAL A 146 -14.25 18.16 -8.92
CA VAL A 146 -13.99 16.74 -9.13
C VAL A 146 -14.74 15.86 -8.13
N PHE A 147 -14.87 14.59 -8.48
CA PHE A 147 -15.17 13.49 -7.58
C PHE A 147 -13.88 12.70 -7.37
N LEU A 148 -13.21 12.92 -6.24
CA LEU A 148 -11.87 12.42 -5.97
C LEU A 148 -11.91 11.04 -5.35
N GLY A 149 -11.23 10.06 -5.97
CA GLY A 149 -11.12 8.66 -5.51
C GLY A 149 -12.45 7.94 -5.36
N GLY A 150 -12.45 6.78 -4.71
CA GLY A 150 -13.64 6.01 -4.33
C GLY A 150 -14.53 5.56 -5.49
N LYS A 151 -13.97 5.40 -6.69
CA LYS A 151 -14.70 5.08 -7.93
C LYS A 151 -14.65 3.59 -8.26
N TYR A 152 -13.60 2.91 -7.82
CA TYR A 152 -13.32 1.51 -8.15
C TYR A 152 -13.44 0.56 -6.97
N THR A 153 -13.68 1.11 -5.78
CA THR A 153 -13.88 0.37 -4.55
C THR A 153 -15.32 0.42 -4.07
N THR A 154 -15.77 -0.59 -3.34
CA THR A 154 -17.07 -0.60 -2.64
C THR A 154 -16.96 -0.09 -1.20
N TYR A 155 -15.74 0.10 -0.69
CA TYR A 155 -15.45 0.42 0.72
C TYR A 155 -15.42 1.91 1.02
N SER A 156 -15.31 2.75 0.00
CA SER A 156 -15.34 4.21 0.17
C SER A 156 -16.13 4.87 -0.97
N LYS A 157 -16.44 6.15 -0.77
CA LYS A 157 -17.20 6.94 -1.76
C LYS A 157 -16.34 8.08 -2.27
N PRO A 158 -16.54 8.51 -3.53
CA PRO A 158 -15.88 9.69 -4.07
C PRO A 158 -16.12 10.94 -3.21
N ILE A 159 -15.08 11.74 -3.02
CA ILE A 159 -15.17 13.02 -2.35
C ILE A 159 -15.44 14.10 -3.38
N LYS A 160 -16.62 14.73 -3.33
CA LYS A 160 -16.91 15.90 -4.14
C LYS A 160 -16.16 17.11 -3.57
N CYS A 161 -15.23 17.66 -4.33
CA CYS A 161 -14.46 18.83 -3.90
C CYS A 161 -14.01 19.66 -5.12
N LYS A 162 -13.66 20.91 -4.86
CA LYS A 162 -12.91 21.75 -5.80
C LYS A 162 -11.43 21.61 -5.50
N VAL A 163 -10.61 21.52 -6.55
CA VAL A 163 -9.15 21.40 -6.44
C VAL A 163 -8.45 22.44 -7.31
N LEU A 164 -7.31 22.93 -6.84
CA LEU A 164 -6.34 23.68 -7.62
C LEU A 164 -5.29 22.71 -8.17
N ILE A 165 -5.00 22.79 -9.45
CA ILE A 165 -3.96 22.00 -10.10
C ILE A 165 -2.62 22.71 -9.90
N GLU A 166 -1.75 22.14 -9.03
CA GLU A 166 -0.43 22.74 -8.72
C GLU A 166 0.64 22.25 -9.70
N ALA A 167 0.57 20.99 -10.15
CA ALA A 167 1.51 20.42 -11.13
C ALA A 167 0.87 19.29 -11.92
N ILE A 168 1.42 18.99 -13.10
CA ILE A 168 1.11 17.82 -13.93
C ILE A 168 2.38 17.18 -14.46
N SER A 169 2.35 15.86 -14.70
CA SER A 169 3.46 15.08 -15.26
C SER A 169 2.92 13.98 -16.18
N ASP A 170 3.69 13.57 -17.18
CA ASP A 170 3.38 12.39 -17.99
C ASP A 170 3.64 11.05 -17.27
N GLY A 171 4.19 11.13 -16.06
CA GLY A 171 4.47 10.00 -15.18
C GLY A 171 5.63 9.11 -15.65
N ARG A 172 6.49 9.60 -16.53
CA ARG A 172 7.66 8.87 -17.03
C ARG A 172 8.93 9.32 -16.35
N PHE A 173 9.62 8.38 -15.73
CA PHE A 173 10.89 8.65 -15.04
C PHE A 173 11.74 7.38 -14.96
N LEU A 174 12.99 7.54 -14.51
CA LEU A 174 13.89 6.44 -14.21
C LEU A 174 13.93 6.24 -12.69
N PHE A 175 13.68 5.02 -12.22
CA PHE A 175 13.87 4.69 -10.82
C PHE A 175 15.34 4.79 -10.43
N THR A 176 15.65 5.48 -9.34
CA THR A 176 17.03 5.63 -8.81
C THR A 176 17.20 4.95 -7.46
N GLY A 177 16.12 4.60 -6.79
CA GLY A 177 16.12 3.96 -5.48
C GLY A 177 16.50 2.47 -5.53
N PRO A 178 16.68 1.84 -4.36
CA PRO A 178 17.24 0.49 -4.26
C PRO A 178 16.30 -0.62 -4.75
N MET A 179 14.98 -0.36 -4.86
CA MET A 179 14.01 -1.39 -5.21
C MET A 179 13.95 -1.65 -6.72
N PHE A 180 13.88 -0.60 -7.53
CA PHE A 180 13.69 -0.68 -8.99
C PHE A 180 14.76 0.09 -9.77
N GLY A 181 15.86 0.50 -9.12
CA GLY A 181 16.90 1.33 -9.73
C GLY A 181 17.36 0.83 -11.10
N GLY A 182 17.41 1.74 -12.08
CA GLY A 182 17.75 1.47 -13.46
C GLY A 182 16.57 1.06 -14.35
N SER A 183 15.38 0.83 -13.82
CA SER A 183 14.18 0.56 -14.63
C SER A 183 13.40 1.84 -14.93
N HIS A 184 12.73 1.84 -16.07
CA HIS A 184 11.84 2.94 -16.48
C HIS A 184 10.44 2.74 -15.90
N ALA A 185 9.86 3.82 -15.38
CA ALA A 185 8.45 3.89 -14.98
C ALA A 185 7.61 4.57 -16.07
N ASP A 186 6.35 4.19 -16.12
CA ASP A 186 5.30 4.87 -16.88
C ASP A 186 4.00 4.77 -16.08
N LEU A 187 3.69 5.82 -15.33
CA LEU A 187 2.49 5.93 -14.50
C LEU A 187 1.32 6.56 -15.26
N GLY A 188 1.53 6.93 -16.54
CA GLY A 188 0.57 7.73 -17.31
C GLY A 188 0.40 9.13 -16.73
N PRO A 189 -0.62 9.89 -17.13
CA PRO A 189 -0.91 11.21 -16.57
C PRO A 189 -0.97 11.21 -15.05
N VAL A 190 -0.21 12.10 -14.42
CA VAL A 190 -0.16 12.35 -12.97
C VAL A 190 -0.41 13.82 -12.71
N ALA A 191 -1.11 14.16 -11.63
CA ALA A 191 -1.33 15.53 -11.23
C ALA A 191 -1.20 15.71 -9.71
N LEU A 192 -0.60 16.82 -9.29
CA LEU A 192 -0.62 17.31 -7.91
C LEU A 192 -1.77 18.29 -7.76
N LEU A 193 -2.70 17.93 -6.89
CA LEU A 193 -3.92 18.70 -6.63
C LEU A 193 -3.90 19.22 -5.20
N LYS A 194 -4.29 20.48 -5.01
CA LYS A 194 -4.56 21.04 -3.69
C LYS A 194 -6.07 21.15 -3.49
N ILE A 195 -6.60 20.55 -2.44
CA ILE A 195 -8.02 20.66 -2.08
C ILE A 195 -8.30 22.10 -1.66
N PHE A 196 -9.32 22.72 -2.29
CA PHE A 196 -9.67 24.11 -2.07
C PHE A 196 -10.00 24.38 -0.60
N ASP A 197 -9.66 25.59 -0.11
CA ASP A 197 -9.79 26.01 1.29
C ASP A 197 -9.08 25.13 2.32
N THR A 198 -8.10 24.34 1.88
CA THR A 198 -7.23 23.54 2.77
C THR A 198 -5.76 23.70 2.37
N SER A 199 -4.85 23.13 3.17
CA SER A 199 -3.44 22.90 2.80
C SER A 199 -3.15 21.42 2.51
N ILE A 200 -4.20 20.63 2.18
CA ILE A 200 -4.10 19.22 1.86
C ILE A 200 -3.86 19.06 0.36
N ARG A 201 -2.82 18.31 0.01
CA ARG A 201 -2.46 17.97 -1.35
C ARG A 201 -2.71 16.48 -1.60
N VAL A 202 -3.08 16.16 -2.82
CA VAL A 202 -3.28 14.78 -3.28
C VAL A 202 -2.58 14.60 -4.62
N VAL A 203 -1.73 13.60 -4.72
CA VAL A 203 -1.17 13.15 -6.00
C VAL A 203 -2.11 12.11 -6.58
N VAL A 204 -2.68 12.40 -7.74
CA VAL A 204 -3.53 11.46 -8.48
C VAL A 204 -2.76 10.89 -9.67
N GLY A 205 -2.93 9.61 -9.93
CA GLY A 205 -2.27 8.92 -11.04
C GLY A 205 -3.24 8.07 -11.87
N SER A 206 -2.89 7.89 -13.14
CA SER A 206 -3.70 7.13 -14.10
C SER A 206 -3.43 5.63 -14.09
N LYS A 207 -2.35 5.18 -13.45
CA LYS A 207 -2.03 3.77 -13.26
C LYS A 207 -1.86 3.47 -11.78
N ARG A 208 -2.25 2.26 -11.38
CA ARG A 208 -2.07 1.80 -10.00
C ARG A 208 -0.58 1.62 -9.70
N ALA A 209 -0.09 2.30 -8.68
CA ALA A 209 1.30 2.21 -8.27
C ALA A 209 1.44 2.41 -6.76
N GLN A 210 2.45 1.76 -6.18
CA GLN A 210 2.92 2.06 -4.83
C GLN A 210 3.93 3.21 -4.88
N ASN A 211 4.09 3.92 -3.77
CA ASN A 211 5.18 4.88 -3.59
C ASN A 211 6.50 4.12 -3.39
N ALA A 212 7.19 3.86 -4.47
CA ALA A 212 8.36 3.00 -4.51
C ALA A 212 9.70 3.76 -4.62
N ASP A 213 9.66 5.04 -4.99
CA ASP A 213 10.86 5.84 -5.25
C ASP A 213 10.58 7.34 -5.11
N GLN A 214 11.60 8.10 -4.72
CA GLN A 214 11.51 9.56 -4.63
C GLN A 214 11.35 10.23 -6.00
N GLU A 215 11.81 9.61 -7.06
CA GLU A 215 11.67 10.14 -8.43
C GLU A 215 10.21 10.26 -8.88
N MET A 216 9.29 9.54 -8.23
CA MET A 216 7.85 9.67 -8.48
C MET A 216 7.29 11.07 -8.17
N PHE A 217 8.05 11.89 -7.44
CA PHE A 217 7.62 13.19 -6.90
C PHE A 217 8.50 14.37 -7.32
N ARG A 218 9.35 14.17 -8.34
CA ARG A 218 10.23 15.21 -8.91
C ARG A 218 9.72 15.87 -10.17
#